data_f87c6223d67e57aa6fb19ae87a944668
#
_entry.id   f87c6223d67e57aa6fb19ae87a944668
#
_cell.length_a   1.000
_cell.length_b   1.000
_cell.length_c   1.000
_cell.angle_alpha   90.00
_cell.angle_beta   90.00
_cell.angle_gamma   90.00
#
_symmetry.space_group_name_H-M   'P 1'
#
loop_
_entity.id
_entity.type
_entity.pdbx_description
1 polymer ?
#
loop_
_entity_poly.entity_id
_entity_poly.type
_entity_poly.pdbx_seq_one_letter_code
_entity_poly.pdbx_strand_id
1 'polypeptide(L)'
;VLHELSSRSRFFFSLTEKDNLVIDAHCHSSSILVRTDAARAFRLMADGERQGRWALGSWRRRQVADTTFVGESVFSGLPTWVRLHVDPARLAVDYDVAATESGLRFRNAARVLDGSALGHPPGTALVTLFTWRLADQSDDAWAQICSTHETEMFLIRALLESGRDGGEGDEDRTPS
;
A
#
# COMPACT_ATOMS: atom_id res chain seq x y z
N VAL A 1 -64.28 13.84 19.17
CA VAL A 1 -63.23 14.33 18.27
C VAL A 1 -61.90 14.22 19.02
N LEU A 2 -61.17 13.16 18.78
CA LEU A 2 -59.91 12.81 19.42
C LEU A 2 -58.77 13.34 18.54
N HIS A 3 -57.88 14.19 19.10
CA HIS A 3 -56.64 14.58 18.53
C HIS A 3 -55.54 13.66 19.07
N GLU A 4 -55.01 12.79 18.23
CA GLU A 4 -53.74 12.08 18.47
C GLU A 4 -52.55 13.00 18.16
N LEU A 5 -51.81 13.36 19.18
CA LEU A 5 -50.55 14.02 19.06
C LEU A 5 -49.47 12.96 18.94
N SER A 6 -48.98 12.78 17.71
CA SER A 6 -47.81 11.96 17.41
C SER A 6 -46.57 12.58 18.05
N SER A 7 -46.05 11.93 19.11
CA SER A 7 -44.77 12.23 19.72
C SER A 7 -43.65 11.74 18.85
N ARG A 8 -43.06 12.63 18.02
CA ARG A 8 -41.80 12.38 17.38
C ARG A 8 -40.68 12.57 18.41
N SER A 9 -40.23 11.45 18.95
CA SER A 9 -39.01 11.42 19.78
C SER A 9 -37.82 11.85 18.93
N ARG A 10 -37.38 13.09 19.09
CA ARG A 10 -36.10 13.56 18.55
C ARG A 10 -35.00 13.00 19.44
N PHE A 11 -34.31 11.98 18.97
CA PHE A 11 -33.04 11.61 19.56
C PHE A 11 -32.05 12.76 19.30
N PHE A 12 -31.94 13.66 20.26
CA PHE A 12 -30.81 14.55 20.37
C PHE A 12 -29.65 13.75 20.95
N PHE A 13 -28.70 13.33 20.12
CA PHE A 13 -27.37 12.99 20.58
C PHE A 13 -26.75 14.27 21.14
N SER A 14 -26.78 14.43 22.44
CA SER A 14 -25.93 15.41 23.12
C SER A 14 -24.51 14.88 23.05
N LEU A 15 -23.73 15.35 22.08
CA LEU A 15 -22.29 15.21 22.07
C LEU A 15 -21.76 16.04 23.25
N THR A 16 -21.54 15.41 24.38
CA THR A 16 -20.78 16.03 25.45
C THR A 16 -19.35 16.25 24.98
N GLU A 17 -18.75 17.35 25.35
CA GLU A 17 -17.42 17.87 24.95
C GLU A 17 -16.22 16.91 25.12
N LYS A 18 -16.46 15.62 25.46
CA LYS A 18 -15.43 14.61 25.70
C LYS A 18 -15.21 13.62 24.55
N ASP A 19 -16.07 13.62 23.55
CA ASP A 19 -15.90 12.78 22.36
C ASP A 19 -15.29 13.61 21.21
N ASN A 20 -14.15 14.25 21.45
CA ASN A 20 -13.32 14.73 20.37
C ASN A 20 -12.86 13.51 19.59
N LEU A 21 -13.44 13.29 18.41
CA LEU A 21 -12.92 12.34 17.44
C LEU A 21 -11.47 12.73 17.13
N VAL A 22 -10.54 12.05 17.76
CA VAL A 22 -9.12 12.25 17.49
C VAL A 22 -8.81 11.48 16.21
N ILE A 23 -8.65 12.21 15.12
CA ILE A 23 -8.10 11.62 13.88
C ILE A 23 -6.60 11.44 14.12
N ASP A 24 -6.17 10.17 14.15
CA ASP A 24 -4.75 9.85 14.32
C ASP A 24 -4.00 10.17 13.02
N ALA A 25 -3.05 11.10 13.10
CA ALA A 25 -2.17 11.48 11.99
C ALA A 25 -1.01 10.49 11.77
N HIS A 26 -0.96 9.38 12.50
CA HIS A 26 0.11 8.40 12.40
C HIS A 26 -0.12 7.30 11.34
N CYS A 27 -1.21 7.39 10.60
CA CYS A 27 -1.45 6.55 9.42
C CYS A 27 -1.50 7.41 8.17
N HIS A 28 -0.72 7.05 7.16
CA HIS A 28 -0.79 7.62 5.82
C HIS A 28 -1.23 6.55 4.83
N SER A 29 -2.13 6.91 3.91
CA SER A 29 -2.54 6.05 2.80
C SER A 29 -2.49 6.79 1.48
N SER A 30 -1.94 6.14 0.46
CA SER A 30 -1.91 6.65 -0.91
C SER A 30 -2.55 5.62 -1.84
N SER A 31 -3.43 6.06 -2.73
CA SER A 31 -4.14 5.17 -3.66
C SER A 31 -4.01 5.66 -5.09
N ILE A 32 -3.95 4.70 -6.02
CA ILE A 32 -3.94 5.00 -7.45
C ILE A 32 -4.79 4.01 -8.22
N LEU A 33 -5.59 4.53 -9.14
CA LEU A 33 -6.31 3.71 -10.12
C LEU A 33 -5.38 3.36 -11.28
N VAL A 34 -5.33 2.07 -11.64
CA VAL A 34 -4.52 1.53 -12.73
C VAL A 34 -5.37 0.80 -13.76
N ARG A 35 -4.98 0.85 -15.03
CA ARG A 35 -5.66 0.18 -16.15
C ARG A 35 -5.14 -1.24 -16.32
N THR A 36 -5.42 -2.07 -15.33
CA THR A 36 -5.14 -3.51 -15.35
C THR A 36 -6.08 -4.22 -14.37
N ASP A 37 -6.23 -5.55 -14.50
CA ASP A 37 -7.03 -6.33 -13.56
C ASP A 37 -6.37 -6.40 -12.17
N ALA A 38 -7.20 -6.64 -11.16
CA ALA A 38 -6.77 -6.67 -9.77
C ALA A 38 -5.76 -7.79 -9.48
N ALA A 39 -5.89 -8.94 -10.15
CA ALA A 39 -4.97 -10.07 -9.95
C ALA A 39 -3.56 -9.73 -10.45
N ARG A 40 -3.44 -9.06 -11.59
CA ARG A 40 -2.15 -8.60 -12.13
C ARG A 40 -1.54 -7.51 -11.25
N ALA A 41 -2.34 -6.53 -10.83
CA ALA A 41 -1.87 -5.50 -9.90
C ALA A 41 -1.37 -6.12 -8.60
N PHE A 42 -2.11 -7.10 -8.05
CA PHE A 42 -1.71 -7.81 -6.84
C PHE A 42 -0.41 -8.61 -7.02
N ARG A 43 -0.20 -9.30 -8.16
CA ARG A 43 1.07 -10.00 -8.43
C ARG A 43 2.28 -9.08 -8.35
N LEU A 44 2.18 -7.83 -8.83
CA LEU A 44 3.26 -6.84 -8.68
C LEU A 44 3.50 -6.48 -7.21
N MET A 45 2.40 -6.32 -6.44
CA MET A 45 2.51 -5.96 -5.01
C MET A 45 3.00 -7.11 -4.14
N ALA A 46 2.79 -8.36 -4.55
CA ALA A 46 3.19 -9.57 -3.83
C ALA A 46 4.59 -10.09 -4.21
N ASP A 47 5.21 -9.53 -5.25
CA ASP A 47 6.53 -9.95 -5.74
C ASP A 47 7.63 -9.08 -5.11
N GLY A 48 8.35 -9.66 -4.15
CA GLY A 48 9.35 -8.92 -3.37
C GLY A 48 10.54 -8.42 -4.19
N GLU A 49 10.97 -9.11 -5.24
CA GLU A 49 12.05 -8.65 -6.13
C GLU A 49 11.57 -7.51 -7.03
N ARG A 50 10.38 -7.66 -7.64
CA ARG A 50 9.81 -6.62 -8.49
C ARG A 50 9.48 -5.34 -7.73
N GLN A 51 9.19 -5.44 -6.45
CA GLN A 51 9.05 -4.25 -5.58
C GLN A 51 10.31 -3.40 -5.57
N GLY A 52 11.51 -4.00 -5.73
CA GLY A 52 12.76 -3.26 -5.90
C GLY A 52 12.83 -2.34 -7.12
N ARG A 53 11.79 -2.29 -7.96
CA ARG A 53 11.69 -1.40 -9.12
C ARG A 53 10.83 -0.15 -8.86
N TRP A 54 10.08 -0.12 -7.75
CA TRP A 54 9.23 1.00 -7.38
C TRP A 54 9.36 1.42 -5.92
N ALA A 55 9.76 0.51 -5.00
CA ALA A 55 9.90 0.81 -3.59
C ALA A 55 11.21 1.58 -3.34
N LEU A 56 11.13 2.91 -3.28
CA LEU A 56 12.30 3.79 -3.15
C LEU A 56 13.02 3.64 -1.81
N GLY A 57 12.28 3.26 -0.78
CA GLY A 57 12.86 2.95 0.54
C GLY A 57 13.67 1.66 0.57
N SER A 58 13.56 0.78 -0.44
CA SER A 58 14.33 -0.47 -0.57
C SER A 58 14.48 -0.87 -2.04
N TRP A 59 15.21 -0.06 -2.76
CA TRP A 59 15.50 -0.22 -4.19
C TRP A 59 16.37 -1.45 -4.47
N ARG A 60 16.27 -2.03 -5.68
CA ARG A 60 17.12 -3.15 -6.13
C ARG A 60 17.13 -4.33 -5.15
N ARG A 61 15.96 -4.74 -4.71
CA ARG A 61 15.81 -5.86 -3.79
C ARG A 61 16.37 -7.16 -4.38
N ARG A 62 16.99 -7.95 -3.51
CA ARG A 62 17.32 -9.36 -3.76
C ARG A 62 16.72 -10.23 -2.68
N GLN A 63 16.31 -11.42 -3.01
CA GLN A 63 15.82 -12.40 -2.06
C GLN A 63 16.98 -12.93 -1.21
N VAL A 64 16.77 -13.08 0.10
CA VAL A 64 17.73 -13.63 1.06
C VAL A 64 17.21 -14.84 1.81
N ALA A 65 15.88 -14.95 1.93
CA ALA A 65 15.16 -16.11 2.45
C ALA A 65 13.76 -16.14 1.82
N ASP A 66 12.97 -17.15 2.04
CA ASP A 66 11.68 -17.42 1.40
C ASP A 66 10.86 -16.14 1.09
N THR A 67 10.37 -15.44 2.11
CA THR A 67 9.59 -14.19 1.94
C THR A 67 10.39 -12.93 2.34
N THR A 68 11.71 -13.06 2.52
CA THR A 68 12.57 -11.99 3.03
C THR A 68 13.53 -11.50 1.96
N PHE A 69 13.61 -10.18 1.84
CA PHE A 69 14.36 -9.47 0.82
C PHE A 69 15.22 -8.38 1.48
N VAL A 70 16.30 -8.01 0.83
CA VAL A 70 17.11 -6.85 1.19
C VAL A 70 17.33 -5.98 -0.04
N GLY A 71 17.10 -4.69 0.12
CA GLY A 71 17.38 -3.65 -0.87
C GLY A 71 18.13 -2.50 -0.24
N GLU A 72 18.30 -1.43 -0.98
CA GLU A 72 18.97 -0.20 -0.52
C GLU A 72 17.98 0.96 -0.58
N SER A 73 17.99 1.81 0.45
CA SER A 73 17.26 3.07 0.42
C SER A 73 17.91 4.03 -0.58
N VAL A 74 17.16 4.56 -1.55
CA VAL A 74 17.66 5.59 -2.47
C VAL A 74 18.01 6.90 -1.76
N PHE A 75 17.51 7.09 -0.54
CA PHE A 75 17.71 8.31 0.25
C PHE A 75 18.98 8.26 1.09
N SER A 76 19.34 7.09 1.62
CA SER A 76 20.46 6.94 2.55
C SER A 76 21.57 6.01 2.03
N GLY A 77 21.29 5.20 1.00
CA GLY A 77 22.19 4.13 0.56
C GLY A 77 22.33 2.97 1.55
N LEU A 78 21.59 3.00 2.66
CA LEU A 78 21.66 1.96 3.67
C LEU A 78 20.75 0.77 3.33
N PRO A 79 21.14 -0.45 3.78
CA PRO A 79 20.30 -1.63 3.60
C PRO A 79 18.94 -1.48 4.26
N THR A 80 17.91 -1.95 3.57
CA THR A 80 16.56 -2.07 4.11
C THR A 80 16.08 -3.50 3.93
N TRP A 81 15.77 -4.15 5.04
CA TRP A 81 15.22 -5.49 5.10
C TRP A 81 13.70 -5.43 5.02
N VAL A 82 13.12 -6.34 4.24
CA VAL A 82 11.67 -6.42 4.04
C VAL A 82 11.25 -7.87 4.06
N ARG A 83 10.21 -8.20 4.84
CA ARG A 83 9.53 -9.49 4.82
C ARG A 83 8.09 -9.30 4.41
N LEU A 84 7.63 -10.14 3.48
CA LEU A 84 6.28 -10.11 2.95
C LEU A 84 5.39 -11.15 3.63
N HIS A 85 4.17 -10.72 3.99
CA HIS A 85 3.07 -11.58 4.42
C HIS A 85 1.94 -11.41 3.40
N VAL A 86 1.80 -12.40 2.52
CA VAL A 86 0.93 -12.31 1.34
C VAL A 86 -0.40 -13.02 1.61
N ASP A 87 -1.53 -12.33 1.40
CA ASP A 87 -2.88 -12.89 1.45
C ASP A 87 -3.56 -12.78 0.06
N PRO A 88 -3.44 -13.82 -0.78
CA PRO A 88 -4.03 -13.81 -2.12
C PRO A 88 -5.56 -13.76 -2.11
N ALA A 89 -6.20 -14.32 -1.08
CA ALA A 89 -7.67 -14.34 -1.00
C ALA A 89 -8.25 -12.95 -0.79
N ARG A 90 -7.48 -12.07 -0.14
CA ARG A 90 -7.86 -10.68 0.11
C ARG A 90 -7.16 -9.69 -0.79
N LEU A 91 -6.25 -10.12 -1.67
CA LEU A 91 -5.37 -9.26 -2.46
C LEU A 91 -4.65 -8.23 -1.58
N ALA A 92 -4.08 -8.70 -0.48
CA ALA A 92 -3.42 -7.90 0.54
C ALA A 92 -1.99 -8.39 0.78
N VAL A 93 -1.09 -7.45 1.11
CA VAL A 93 0.28 -7.76 1.51
C VAL A 93 0.63 -6.87 2.69
N ASP A 94 1.09 -7.50 3.77
CA ASP A 94 1.69 -6.79 4.89
C ASP A 94 3.23 -6.87 4.78
N TYR A 95 3.90 -5.81 5.19
CA TYR A 95 5.36 -5.71 5.10
C TYR A 95 5.96 -5.43 6.48
N ASP A 96 6.81 -6.35 6.94
CA ASP A 96 7.77 -6.04 7.99
C ASP A 96 8.95 -5.32 7.37
N VAL A 97 9.39 -4.21 7.96
CA VAL A 97 10.48 -3.41 7.44
C VAL A 97 11.43 -2.98 8.56
N ALA A 98 12.74 -3.09 8.32
CA ALA A 98 13.78 -2.61 9.25
C ALA A 98 15.12 -2.37 8.56
N ALA A 99 16.07 -1.73 9.27
CA ALA A 99 17.46 -1.59 8.85
C ALA A 99 18.26 -2.90 8.98
N THR A 100 17.81 -3.86 9.81
CA THR A 100 18.45 -5.16 10.03
C THR A 100 17.38 -6.27 10.01
N GLU A 101 17.80 -7.50 9.71
CA GLU A 101 16.89 -8.64 9.71
C GLU A 101 16.22 -8.87 11.07
N SER A 102 16.99 -8.80 12.15
CA SER A 102 16.49 -9.00 13.52
C SER A 102 15.54 -7.90 14.00
N GLY A 103 15.54 -6.75 13.33
CA GLY A 103 14.66 -5.63 13.63
C GLY A 103 13.34 -5.63 12.85
N LEU A 104 13.11 -6.62 11.97
CA LEU A 104 11.89 -6.70 11.16
C LEU A 104 10.64 -6.63 12.02
N ARG A 105 9.76 -5.69 11.71
CA ARG A 105 8.47 -5.47 12.35
C ARG A 105 7.48 -4.91 11.36
N PHE A 106 6.20 -5.17 11.56
CA PHE A 106 5.12 -4.64 10.74
C PHE A 106 5.18 -3.12 10.65
N ARG A 107 5.08 -2.60 9.43
CA ARG A 107 5.18 -1.18 9.18
C ARG A 107 4.30 -0.68 8.04
N ASN A 108 4.20 -1.42 6.97
CA ASN A 108 3.48 -1.01 5.77
C ASN A 108 2.50 -2.11 5.36
N ALA A 109 1.50 -1.74 4.58
CA ALA A 109 0.61 -2.69 3.94
C ALA A 109 0.24 -2.23 2.53
N ALA A 110 -0.17 -3.18 1.68
CA ALA A 110 -0.79 -2.90 0.41
C ALA A 110 -2.14 -3.60 0.31
N ARG A 111 -3.08 -2.95 -0.37
CA ARG A 111 -4.38 -3.52 -0.72
C ARG A 111 -4.66 -3.26 -2.18
N VAL A 112 -5.19 -4.28 -2.87
CA VAL A 112 -5.69 -4.13 -4.23
C VAL A 112 -7.18 -4.44 -4.24
N LEU A 113 -7.95 -3.61 -4.92
CA LEU A 113 -9.38 -3.79 -5.12
C LEU A 113 -9.69 -3.78 -6.61
N ASP A 114 -10.67 -4.59 -7.03
CA ASP A 114 -11.22 -4.51 -8.38
C ASP A 114 -11.92 -3.16 -8.56
N GLY A 115 -11.54 -2.43 -9.61
CA GLY A 115 -12.08 -1.10 -9.86
C GLY A 115 -13.58 -1.12 -10.12
N SER A 116 -14.12 -2.19 -10.72
CA SER A 116 -15.56 -2.31 -10.99
C SER A 116 -16.39 -2.39 -9.70
N ALA A 117 -15.84 -2.97 -8.64
CA ALA A 117 -16.48 -2.97 -7.31
C ALA A 117 -16.62 -1.57 -6.71
N LEU A 118 -15.85 -0.60 -7.22
CA LEU A 118 -15.85 0.80 -6.79
C LEU A 118 -16.50 1.74 -7.81
N GLY A 119 -17.16 1.19 -8.85
CA GLY A 119 -17.83 1.96 -9.90
C GLY A 119 -16.90 2.47 -11.02
N HIS A 120 -15.65 2.02 -11.07
CA HIS A 120 -14.72 2.29 -12.19
C HIS A 120 -14.94 1.32 -13.35
N PRO A 121 -14.42 1.62 -14.57
CA PRO A 121 -14.53 0.72 -15.72
C PRO A 121 -13.95 -0.68 -15.43
N PRO A 122 -14.53 -1.75 -16.02
CA PRO A 122 -13.93 -3.08 -15.97
C PRO A 122 -12.48 -3.08 -16.50
N GLY A 123 -11.64 -3.95 -15.95
CA GLY A 123 -10.22 -4.01 -16.29
C GLY A 123 -9.38 -2.93 -15.64
N THR A 124 -9.91 -2.31 -14.56
CA THR A 124 -9.15 -1.41 -13.70
C THR A 124 -9.01 -1.98 -12.30
N ALA A 125 -7.98 -1.53 -11.58
CA ALA A 125 -7.79 -1.86 -10.17
C ALA A 125 -7.40 -0.61 -9.38
N LEU A 126 -7.81 -0.54 -8.12
CA LEU A 126 -7.33 0.44 -7.16
C LEU A 126 -6.22 -0.21 -6.32
N VAL A 127 -5.02 0.34 -6.38
CA VAL A 127 -3.89 -0.05 -5.52
C VAL A 127 -3.76 0.98 -4.42
N THR A 128 -3.69 0.53 -3.16
CA THR A 128 -3.50 1.40 -1.99
C THR A 128 -2.29 0.91 -1.19
N LEU A 129 -1.41 1.84 -0.83
CA LEU A 129 -0.35 1.65 0.16
C LEU A 129 -0.75 2.31 1.47
N PHE A 130 -0.43 1.64 2.57
CA PHE A 130 -0.56 2.16 3.93
C PHE A 130 0.80 2.16 4.61
N THR A 131 1.06 3.17 5.42
CA THR A 131 2.21 3.21 6.31
C THR A 131 1.82 3.81 7.66
N TRP A 132 2.48 3.36 8.72
CA TRP A 132 2.25 3.85 10.08
C TRP A 132 3.50 4.51 10.62
N ARG A 133 3.33 5.68 11.22
CA ARG A 133 4.40 6.40 11.88
C ARG A 133 4.85 5.65 13.14
N LEU A 134 6.14 5.45 13.28
CA LEU A 134 6.73 4.90 14.50
C LEU A 134 6.89 5.98 15.57
N ALA A 135 6.83 5.58 16.84
CA ALA A 135 6.90 6.51 17.98
C ALA A 135 8.21 7.29 18.06
N ASP A 136 9.31 6.71 17.54
CA ASP A 136 10.64 7.30 17.52
C ASP A 136 10.98 8.07 16.25
N GLN A 137 10.00 8.25 15.35
CA GLN A 137 10.22 8.88 14.05
C GLN A 137 9.98 10.39 14.12
N SER A 138 10.96 11.18 13.64
CA SER A 138 10.83 12.64 13.53
C SER A 138 9.75 13.05 12.51
N ASP A 139 9.27 14.29 12.61
CA ASP A 139 8.29 14.84 11.67
C ASP A 139 8.83 14.88 10.23
N ASP A 140 10.10 15.26 10.05
CA ASP A 140 10.73 15.31 8.73
C ASP A 140 10.84 13.91 8.11
N ALA A 141 11.26 12.92 8.89
CA ALA A 141 11.32 11.52 8.42
C ALA A 141 9.93 10.97 8.09
N TRP A 142 8.90 11.36 8.85
CA TRP A 142 7.53 10.98 8.57
C TRP A 142 7.02 11.65 7.28
N ALA A 143 7.23 12.96 7.11
CA ALA A 143 6.86 13.68 5.91
C ALA A 143 7.55 13.09 4.66
N GLN A 144 8.83 12.72 4.77
CA GLN A 144 9.56 12.05 3.68
C GLN A 144 8.91 10.72 3.30
N ILE A 145 8.50 9.90 4.26
CA ILE A 145 7.86 8.61 3.98
C ILE A 145 6.52 8.82 3.27
N CYS A 146 5.69 9.76 3.72
CA CYS A 146 4.42 10.08 3.08
C CYS A 146 4.63 10.48 1.62
N SER A 147 5.53 11.42 1.34
CA SER A 147 5.85 11.85 -0.03
C SER A 147 6.48 10.74 -0.88
N THR A 148 7.24 9.84 -0.26
CA THR A 148 7.81 8.67 -0.93
C THR A 148 6.69 7.75 -1.41
N HIS A 149 5.73 7.40 -0.56
CA HIS A 149 4.60 6.54 -0.94
C HIS A 149 3.75 7.17 -2.04
N GLU A 150 3.52 8.49 -2.02
CA GLU A 150 2.83 9.20 -3.10
C GLU A 150 3.58 9.07 -4.43
N THR A 151 4.91 9.19 -4.41
CA THR A 151 5.76 9.02 -5.59
C THR A 151 5.74 7.57 -6.09
N GLU A 152 5.83 6.60 -5.19
CA GLU A 152 5.79 5.17 -5.50
C GLU A 152 4.49 4.77 -6.22
N MET A 153 3.35 5.42 -5.93
CA MET A 153 2.09 5.20 -6.65
C MET A 153 2.23 5.45 -8.15
N PHE A 154 2.95 6.50 -8.56
CA PHE A 154 3.17 6.78 -9.98
C PHE A 154 4.09 5.74 -10.63
N LEU A 155 5.10 5.23 -9.91
CA LEU A 155 5.98 4.16 -10.39
C LEU A 155 5.22 2.85 -10.56
N ILE A 156 4.38 2.48 -9.59
CA ILE A 156 3.51 1.30 -9.64
C ILE A 156 2.60 1.38 -10.88
N ARG A 157 1.93 2.51 -11.10
CA ARG A 157 1.07 2.71 -12.28
C ARG A 157 1.86 2.59 -13.57
N ALA A 158 3.03 3.22 -13.66
CA ALA A 158 3.86 3.18 -14.85
C ALA A 158 4.29 1.75 -15.19
N LEU A 159 4.66 0.94 -14.20
CA LEU A 159 5.00 -0.47 -14.37
C LEU A 159 3.80 -1.29 -14.87
N LEU A 160 2.65 -1.16 -14.22
CA LEU A 160 1.45 -1.92 -14.55
C LEU A 160 0.88 -1.56 -15.92
N GLU A 161 0.91 -0.29 -16.32
CA GLU A 161 0.32 0.18 -17.58
C GLU A 161 1.29 0.10 -18.77
N SER A 162 2.62 0.04 -18.54
CA SER A 162 3.60 -0.08 -19.62
C SER A 162 3.82 -1.51 -20.14
N GLY A 163 3.22 -2.52 -19.51
CA GLY A 163 3.49 -3.93 -19.81
C GLY A 163 4.89 -4.42 -19.37
N ARG A 164 5.68 -3.55 -18.71
CA ARG A 164 7.05 -3.85 -18.25
C ARG A 164 7.10 -4.47 -16.85
N ASP A 165 5.98 -4.89 -16.35
CA ASP A 165 5.85 -5.58 -15.06
C ASP A 165 6.33 -7.05 -15.09
N GLY A 166 6.82 -7.53 -16.27
CA GLY A 166 7.32 -8.91 -16.45
C GLY A 166 6.21 -9.96 -16.57
N GLY A 167 5.02 -9.56 -17.01
CA GLY A 167 4.01 -10.50 -17.47
C GLY A 167 4.52 -11.22 -18.72
N GLU A 168 4.47 -12.54 -18.70
CA GLU A 168 4.80 -13.53 -19.72
C GLU A 168 4.95 -12.97 -21.15
N GLY A 169 6.18 -12.69 -21.59
CA GLY A 169 6.44 -12.16 -22.93
C GLY A 169 7.89 -11.98 -23.34
N ASP A 170 8.87 -12.35 -22.48
CA ASP A 170 10.30 -12.14 -22.83
C ASP A 170 11.10 -13.46 -23.05
N GLU A 171 10.44 -14.59 -23.27
CA GLU A 171 11.13 -15.86 -23.53
C GLU A 171 11.40 -16.15 -25.02
N ASP A 172 11.07 -15.25 -25.96
CA ASP A 172 11.31 -15.51 -27.40
C ASP A 172 12.06 -14.37 -28.10
N ARG A 173 13.23 -14.00 -27.58
CA ARG A 173 14.26 -13.28 -28.35
C ARG A 173 15.57 -14.06 -28.35
N THR A 174 15.59 -15.15 -29.09
CA THR A 174 16.84 -15.76 -29.52
C THR A 174 17.48 -14.81 -30.54
N PRO A 175 18.70 -14.30 -30.33
CA PRO A 175 19.40 -13.53 -31.37
C PRO A 175 19.86 -14.49 -32.48
N SER A 176 19.47 -14.15 -33.67
CA SER A 176 19.97 -14.76 -34.93
C SER A 176 21.38 -14.26 -35.24
#